data_fe5834dec34527ec334973b5c5dbb525
#
_entry.id   fe5834dec34527ec334973b5c5dbb525
#
_cell.length_a   1.000
_cell.length_b   1.000
_cell.length_c   1.000
_cell.angle_alpha   90.00
_cell.angle_beta   90.00
_cell.angle_gamma   90.00
#
_symmetry.space_group_name_H-M   'P 1'
#
loop_
_entity.id
_entity.type
_entity.pdbx_description
1 polymer ?
#
loop_
_entity_poly.entity_id
_entity_poly.type
_entity_poly.pdbx_seq_one_letter_code
_entity_poly.pdbx_strand_id
1 'polypeptide(L)'
;MSPGRKRRQTGGKSQLLEHAVDTLHMVGFQIYRSYGEFRKAQVVGDRYVIRNYPHVSLYGTAGKKEALIVADASGEFALDDEDRVRIVVEAKWQQTSGSVDEKVPYIWEAFLASEVPNWIVIIDGQAWKSARGKAAVAWLKGRVCPEGRSFIVTDRTGFITFARETWGAA
;
A
#
# COMPACT_ATOMS: atom_id res chain seq x y z
N MET A 1 -16.10 -22.24 33.71
CA MET A 1 -16.08 -22.33 32.23
C MET A 1 -16.05 -20.93 31.67
N SER A 2 -14.90 -20.47 31.18
CA SER A 2 -14.75 -19.13 30.57
C SER A 2 -15.31 -19.18 29.16
N PRO A 3 -16.16 -18.21 28.74
CA PRO A 3 -16.65 -18.16 27.37
C PRO A 3 -15.50 -17.80 26.41
N GLY A 4 -15.26 -18.70 25.47
CA GLY A 4 -14.23 -18.54 24.44
C GLY A 4 -14.37 -17.22 23.72
N ARG A 5 -13.33 -16.42 23.75
CA ARG A 5 -13.16 -15.19 22.97
C ARG A 5 -13.29 -15.53 21.49
N LYS A 6 -14.44 -15.25 20.87
CA LYS A 6 -14.60 -15.33 19.42
C LYS A 6 -13.54 -14.42 18.78
N ARG A 7 -12.54 -15.02 18.12
CA ARG A 7 -11.60 -14.31 17.27
C ARG A 7 -12.45 -13.53 16.24
N ARG A 8 -12.46 -12.20 16.33
CA ARG A 8 -12.99 -11.35 15.25
C ARG A 8 -12.22 -11.74 13.99
N GLN A 9 -12.93 -12.26 12.99
CA GLN A 9 -12.37 -12.39 11.65
C GLN A 9 -11.99 -10.98 11.22
N THR A 10 -10.69 -10.71 11.17
CA THR A 10 -10.15 -9.49 10.56
C THR A 10 -10.57 -9.53 9.10
N GLY A 11 -11.27 -8.48 8.63
CA GLY A 11 -11.76 -8.41 7.25
C GLY A 11 -10.60 -8.57 6.25
N GLY A 12 -10.88 -9.11 5.06
CA GLY A 12 -9.88 -9.45 4.04
C GLY A 12 -8.90 -8.32 3.68
N LYS A 13 -9.30 -7.04 3.83
CA LYS A 13 -8.42 -5.87 3.64
C LYS A 13 -7.28 -5.86 4.66
N SER A 14 -7.56 -6.11 5.93
CA SER A 14 -6.54 -6.16 6.99
C SER A 14 -5.56 -7.31 6.73
N GLN A 15 -6.06 -8.48 6.27
CA GLN A 15 -5.20 -9.63 5.93
C GLN A 15 -4.29 -9.31 4.74
N LEU A 16 -4.80 -8.64 3.70
CA LEU A 16 -4.00 -8.28 2.52
C LEU A 16 -2.87 -7.31 2.89
N LEU A 17 -3.15 -6.35 3.77
CA LEU A 17 -2.14 -5.42 4.26
C LEU A 17 -1.10 -6.11 5.15
N GLU A 18 -1.52 -7.05 6.04
CA GLU A 18 -0.59 -7.85 6.83
C GLU A 18 0.35 -8.68 5.95
N HIS A 19 -0.16 -9.28 4.86
CA HIS A 19 0.70 -9.98 3.91
C HIS A 19 1.73 -9.07 3.23
N ALA A 20 1.35 -7.82 2.94
CA ALA A 20 2.31 -6.85 2.40
C ALA A 20 3.40 -6.53 3.43
N VAL A 21 3.03 -6.33 4.70
CA VAL A 21 3.99 -6.11 5.81
C VAL A 21 4.93 -7.30 5.97
N ASP A 22 4.39 -8.53 6.01
CA ASP A 22 5.20 -9.75 6.14
C ASP A 22 6.18 -9.90 4.96
N THR A 23 5.71 -9.60 3.75
CA THR A 23 6.56 -9.63 2.55
C THR A 23 7.71 -8.64 2.66
N LEU A 24 7.43 -7.39 3.05
CA LEU A 24 8.45 -6.35 3.22
C LEU A 24 9.44 -6.71 4.33
N HIS A 25 8.95 -7.27 5.43
CA HIS A 25 9.82 -7.75 6.51
C HIS A 25 10.77 -8.86 6.03
N MET A 26 10.27 -9.80 5.23
CA MET A 26 11.10 -10.88 4.66
C MET A 26 12.21 -10.38 3.72
N VAL A 27 12.01 -9.24 3.04
CA VAL A 27 13.02 -8.61 2.18
C VAL A 27 13.85 -7.54 2.89
N GLY A 28 13.85 -7.54 4.23
CA GLY A 28 14.78 -6.78 5.06
C GLY A 28 14.31 -5.41 5.56
N PHE A 29 13.01 -5.08 5.41
CA PHE A 29 12.49 -3.83 5.96
C PHE A 29 12.24 -3.90 7.47
N GLN A 30 12.63 -2.87 8.20
CA GLN A 30 12.24 -2.66 9.59
C GLN A 30 10.81 -2.16 9.68
N ILE A 31 9.97 -2.78 10.51
CA ILE A 31 8.54 -2.48 10.60
C ILE A 31 8.25 -1.63 11.82
N TYR A 32 7.69 -0.43 11.62
CA TYR A 32 7.14 0.42 12.67
C TYR A 32 5.60 0.34 12.67
N ARG A 33 5.02 0.04 13.82
CA ARG A 33 3.56 -0.15 13.98
C ARG A 33 2.76 1.13 13.86
N SER A 34 3.42 2.28 14.00
CA SER A 34 2.79 3.59 13.85
C SER A 34 3.82 4.67 13.59
N TYR A 35 3.37 5.81 13.07
CA TYR A 35 4.21 7.00 12.93
C TYR A 35 4.76 7.52 14.27
N GLY A 36 3.99 7.36 15.35
CA GLY A 36 4.45 7.71 16.70
C GLY A 36 5.60 6.84 17.20
N GLU A 37 5.60 5.55 16.86
CA GLU A 37 6.71 4.64 17.16
C GLU A 37 7.95 5.00 16.34
N PHE A 38 7.79 5.24 15.04
CA PHE A 38 8.85 5.69 14.15
C PHE A 38 9.54 6.97 14.67
N ARG A 39 8.76 7.99 15.05
CA ARG A 39 9.30 9.26 15.57
C ARG A 39 10.08 9.13 16.88
N LYS A 40 9.86 8.06 17.65
CA LYS A 40 10.58 7.77 18.90
C LYS A 40 11.82 6.92 18.68
N ALA A 41 12.01 6.37 17.49
CA ALA A 41 13.17 5.53 17.16
C ALA A 41 14.44 6.41 17.18
N GLN A 42 15.44 5.97 17.93
CA GLN A 42 16.74 6.65 18.01
C GLN A 42 17.63 6.35 16.80
N VAL A 43 17.42 5.18 16.19
CA VAL A 43 18.13 4.73 15.00
C VAL A 43 17.09 4.24 14.00
N VAL A 44 17.13 4.77 12.80
CA VAL A 44 16.28 4.36 11.68
C VAL A 44 17.20 3.72 10.66
N GLY A 45 16.88 2.47 10.26
CA GLY A 45 17.61 1.77 9.22
C GLY A 45 17.35 2.39 7.83
N ASP A 46 18.14 1.97 6.84
CA ASP A 46 18.01 2.45 5.45
C ASP A 46 16.69 2.05 4.80
N ARG A 47 16.11 0.92 5.25
CA ARG A 47 14.84 0.39 4.77
C ARG A 47 13.85 0.24 5.91
N TYR A 48 12.71 0.92 5.82
CA TYR A 48 11.68 0.81 6.84
C TYR A 48 10.27 0.94 6.29
N VAL A 49 9.32 0.43 7.06
CA VAL A 49 7.88 0.55 6.82
C VAL A 49 7.21 1.19 8.01
N ILE A 50 6.41 2.21 7.78
CA ILE A 50 5.55 2.82 8.79
C ILE A 50 4.12 2.42 8.51
N ARG A 51 3.48 1.73 9.46
CA ARG A 51 2.06 1.39 9.41
C ARG A 51 1.23 2.59 9.87
N ASN A 52 0.02 2.68 9.35
CA ASN A 52 -0.94 3.74 9.71
C ASN A 52 -0.33 5.15 9.60
N TYR A 53 0.43 5.38 8.54
CA TYR A 53 0.99 6.71 8.28
C TYR A 53 -0.16 7.69 8.01
N PRO A 54 -0.19 8.85 8.70
CA PRO A 54 -1.17 9.87 8.42
C PRO A 54 -0.86 10.50 7.06
N HIS A 55 -1.69 10.25 6.07
CA HIS A 55 -1.61 10.94 4.79
C HIS A 55 -2.90 11.72 4.53
N VAL A 56 -2.77 12.80 3.79
CA VAL A 56 -3.90 13.63 3.41
C VAL A 56 -4.84 12.84 2.51
N SER A 57 -6.13 12.80 2.87
CA SER A 57 -7.16 12.26 1.98
C SER A 57 -7.57 13.33 0.97
N LEU A 58 -8.23 12.93 -0.13
CA LEU A 58 -8.81 13.83 -1.12
C LEU A 58 -9.66 14.96 -0.52
N TYR A 59 -10.21 14.75 0.65
CA TYR A 59 -11.09 15.71 1.34
C TYR A 59 -10.39 16.52 2.44
N GLY A 60 -9.05 16.54 2.44
CA GLY A 60 -8.27 17.31 3.42
C GLY A 60 -8.37 16.82 4.87
N THR A 61 -9.10 15.75 5.11
CA THR A 61 -9.16 15.15 6.45
C THR A 61 -8.01 14.15 6.62
N ALA A 62 -7.20 14.34 7.65
CA ALA A 62 -6.22 13.36 8.10
C ALA A 62 -6.97 12.09 8.56
N GLY A 63 -7.42 11.27 7.62
CA GLY A 63 -8.01 9.98 7.91
C GLY A 63 -6.92 8.99 8.30
N LYS A 64 -7.12 8.25 9.37
CA LYS A 64 -6.35 7.03 9.65
C LYS A 64 -6.64 6.00 8.56
N LYS A 65 -6.05 6.15 7.38
CA LYS A 65 -6.09 5.09 6.39
C LYS A 65 -4.97 4.11 6.71
N GLU A 66 -5.30 2.83 6.64
CA GLU A 66 -4.36 1.72 6.75
C GLU A 66 -3.50 1.63 5.46
N ALA A 67 -2.71 2.66 5.19
CA ALA A 67 -1.67 2.64 4.18
C ALA A 67 -0.33 2.41 4.85
N LEU A 68 0.57 1.77 4.13
CA LEU A 68 1.97 1.65 4.54
C LEU A 68 2.76 2.75 3.82
N ILE A 69 3.66 3.38 4.52
CA ILE A 69 4.76 4.11 3.89
C ILE A 69 5.98 3.21 3.93
N VAL A 70 6.51 2.92 2.77
CA VAL A 70 7.77 2.20 2.57
C VAL A 70 8.83 3.23 2.21
N ALA A 71 9.96 3.21 2.88
CA ALA A 71 11.10 4.05 2.56
C ALA A 71 12.33 3.17 2.32
N ASP A 72 13.03 3.47 1.24
CA ASP A 72 14.26 2.77 0.83
C ASP A 72 15.28 3.81 0.31
N ALA A 73 16.46 3.84 0.90
CA ALA A 73 17.53 4.74 0.49
C ALA A 73 18.25 4.31 -0.81
N SER A 74 17.98 3.11 -1.34
CA SER A 74 18.69 2.52 -2.49
C SER A 74 17.84 2.35 -3.75
N GLY A 75 16.63 2.91 -3.81
CA GLY A 75 15.64 2.52 -4.82
C GLY A 75 15.74 3.25 -6.17
N GLU A 76 15.22 2.61 -7.22
CA GLU A 76 15.04 3.16 -8.58
C GLU A 76 13.88 4.17 -8.69
N PHE A 77 13.20 4.47 -7.58
CA PHE A 77 12.03 5.35 -7.56
C PHE A 77 12.41 6.80 -7.30
N ALA A 78 11.49 7.71 -7.59
CA ALA A 78 11.70 9.12 -7.32
C ALA A 78 11.99 9.38 -5.84
N LEU A 79 13.07 10.11 -5.59
CA LEU A 79 13.50 10.51 -4.26
C LEU A 79 12.62 11.66 -3.73
N ASP A 80 12.48 11.74 -2.42
CA ASP A 80 11.91 12.91 -1.75
C ASP A 80 13.01 13.94 -1.42
N ASP A 81 12.60 15.05 -0.78
CA ASP A 81 13.51 16.13 -0.38
C ASP A 81 14.59 15.68 0.63
N GLU A 82 14.47 14.48 1.21
CA GLU A 82 15.44 13.89 2.13
C GLU A 82 16.31 12.80 1.47
N ASP A 83 16.36 12.75 0.14
CA ASP A 83 17.06 11.74 -0.68
C ASP A 83 16.59 10.30 -0.39
N ARG A 84 15.31 10.14 -0.03
CA ARG A 84 14.70 8.84 0.24
C ARG A 84 13.57 8.54 -0.71
N VAL A 85 13.51 7.31 -1.20
CA VAL A 85 12.31 6.82 -1.88
C VAL A 85 11.21 6.62 -0.88
N ARG A 86 10.09 7.30 -1.06
CA ARG A 86 8.85 7.03 -0.32
C ARG A 86 7.81 6.43 -1.24
N ILE A 87 7.21 5.34 -0.80
CA ILE A 87 6.18 4.61 -1.54
C ILE A 87 4.97 4.40 -0.64
N VAL A 88 3.80 4.80 -1.10
CA VAL A 88 2.53 4.40 -0.46
C VAL A 88 2.17 3.00 -0.94
N VAL A 89 1.98 2.06 -0.03
CA VAL A 89 1.40 0.74 -0.35
C VAL A 89 -0.02 0.70 0.20
N GLU A 90 -1.00 0.62 -0.68
CA GLU A 90 -2.42 0.57 -0.33
C GLU A 90 -3.02 -0.77 -0.75
N ALA A 91 -3.78 -1.40 0.17
CA ALA A 91 -4.48 -2.66 -0.10
C ALA A 91 -5.97 -2.41 -0.35
N LYS A 92 -6.50 -2.99 -1.43
CA LYS A 92 -7.92 -2.95 -1.79
C LYS A 92 -8.49 -4.36 -1.91
N TRP A 93 -9.21 -4.78 -0.86
CA TRP A 93 -9.92 -6.03 -0.83
C TRP A 93 -11.40 -5.82 -1.16
N GLN A 94 -11.94 -6.64 -2.09
CA GLN A 94 -13.36 -6.58 -2.46
C GLN A 94 -13.90 -7.95 -2.81
N GLN A 95 -14.91 -8.42 -2.07
CA GLN A 95 -15.57 -9.72 -2.32
C GLN A 95 -16.77 -9.60 -3.26
N THR A 96 -17.55 -8.54 -3.14
CA THR A 96 -18.76 -8.32 -3.95
C THR A 96 -18.54 -7.23 -4.98
N SER A 97 -19.19 -7.33 -6.14
CA SER A 97 -19.00 -6.41 -7.26
C SER A 97 -19.54 -4.99 -7.03
N GLY A 98 -20.31 -4.76 -5.97
CA GLY A 98 -20.78 -3.41 -5.62
C GLY A 98 -19.63 -2.46 -5.33
N SER A 99 -19.72 -1.21 -5.77
CA SER A 99 -18.76 -0.11 -5.51
C SER A 99 -17.31 -0.28 -6.03
N VAL A 100 -17.02 -1.26 -6.91
CA VAL A 100 -15.70 -1.34 -7.56
C VAL A 100 -15.43 -0.08 -8.38
N ASP A 101 -16.42 0.36 -9.15
CA ASP A 101 -16.30 1.51 -10.06
C ASP A 101 -16.10 2.83 -9.32
N GLU A 102 -16.70 2.97 -8.13
CA GLU A 102 -16.56 4.18 -7.31
C GLU A 102 -15.16 4.26 -6.69
N LYS A 103 -14.58 3.09 -6.34
CA LYS A 103 -13.28 3.06 -5.67
C LYS A 103 -12.11 3.34 -6.61
N VAL A 104 -12.22 2.97 -7.88
CA VAL A 104 -11.11 3.09 -8.83
C VAL A 104 -10.75 4.53 -9.15
N PRO A 105 -11.69 5.41 -9.53
CA PRO A 105 -11.40 6.84 -9.67
C PRO A 105 -10.84 7.46 -8.39
N TYR A 106 -11.41 7.09 -7.23
CA TYR A 106 -10.95 7.60 -5.93
C TYR A 106 -9.48 7.23 -5.65
N ILE A 107 -9.05 6.01 -6.01
CA ILE A 107 -7.64 5.59 -5.85
C ILE A 107 -6.73 6.49 -6.69
N TRP A 108 -7.10 6.73 -7.94
CA TRP A 108 -6.33 7.54 -8.86
C TRP A 108 -6.25 9.00 -8.41
N GLU A 109 -7.37 9.59 -8.02
CA GLU A 109 -7.42 10.97 -7.53
C GLU A 109 -6.65 11.13 -6.20
N ALA A 110 -6.71 10.11 -5.32
CA ALA A 110 -5.92 10.11 -4.09
C ALA A 110 -4.41 10.06 -4.38
N PHE A 111 -3.98 9.30 -5.39
CA PHE A 111 -2.61 9.30 -5.86
C PHE A 111 -2.20 10.68 -6.39
N LEU A 112 -3.01 11.30 -7.25
CA LEU A 112 -2.70 12.61 -7.81
C LEU A 112 -2.59 13.70 -6.73
N ALA A 113 -3.43 13.63 -5.70
CA ALA A 113 -3.43 14.58 -4.58
C ALA A 113 -2.35 14.29 -3.52
N SER A 114 -1.67 13.14 -3.59
CA SER A 114 -0.65 12.75 -2.61
C SER A 114 0.65 13.52 -2.82
N GLU A 115 1.29 13.88 -1.71
CA GLU A 115 2.67 14.39 -1.71
C GLU A 115 3.70 13.29 -1.97
N VAL A 116 3.33 12.01 -1.73
CA VAL A 116 4.21 10.87 -2.00
C VAL A 116 4.12 10.49 -3.46
N PRO A 117 5.23 10.56 -4.22
CA PRO A 117 5.20 10.41 -5.67
C PRO A 117 4.98 8.96 -6.16
N ASN A 118 5.30 7.98 -5.33
CA ASN A 118 5.27 6.58 -5.74
C ASN A 118 4.15 5.83 -5.00
N TRP A 119 3.33 5.09 -5.75
CA TRP A 119 2.23 4.29 -5.19
C TRP A 119 2.24 2.87 -5.72
N ILE A 120 1.98 1.92 -4.84
CA ILE A 120 1.68 0.53 -5.16
C ILE A 120 0.30 0.21 -4.59
N VAL A 121 -0.62 -0.19 -5.45
CA VAL A 121 -1.98 -0.59 -5.06
C VAL A 121 -2.10 -2.10 -5.22
N ILE A 122 -2.29 -2.79 -4.12
CA ILE A 122 -2.50 -4.25 -4.10
C ILE A 122 -4.00 -4.52 -4.13
N ILE A 123 -4.46 -5.20 -5.17
CA ILE A 123 -5.88 -5.50 -5.41
C ILE A 123 -6.10 -7.00 -5.26
N ASP A 124 -7.02 -7.43 -4.40
CA ASP A 124 -7.41 -8.84 -4.27
C ASP A 124 -8.88 -9.00 -3.85
N GLY A 125 -9.40 -10.20 -4.07
CA GLY A 125 -10.80 -10.55 -3.81
C GLY A 125 -11.59 -10.83 -5.09
N GLN A 126 -12.74 -11.51 -4.95
CA GLN A 126 -13.51 -12.02 -6.10
C GLN A 126 -14.09 -10.92 -7.00
N ALA A 127 -14.45 -9.78 -6.44
CA ALA A 127 -15.01 -8.69 -7.22
C ALA A 127 -14.06 -8.19 -8.32
N TRP A 128 -12.76 -8.16 -8.05
CA TRP A 128 -11.75 -7.75 -9.02
C TRP A 128 -11.53 -8.75 -10.13
N LYS A 129 -11.93 -10.03 -9.93
CA LYS A 129 -11.84 -11.09 -10.94
C LYS A 129 -13.05 -11.11 -11.90
N SER A 130 -14.13 -10.39 -11.57
CA SER A 130 -15.30 -10.22 -12.45
C SER A 130 -14.94 -9.43 -13.71
N ALA A 131 -15.77 -9.48 -14.75
CA ALA A 131 -15.58 -8.69 -15.96
C ALA A 131 -15.50 -7.19 -15.65
N ARG A 132 -16.38 -6.68 -14.77
CA ARG A 132 -16.40 -5.29 -14.31
C ARG A 132 -15.12 -4.93 -13.52
N GLY A 133 -14.70 -5.81 -12.61
CA GLY A 133 -13.46 -5.60 -11.84
C GLY A 133 -12.22 -5.59 -12.74
N LYS A 134 -12.13 -6.49 -13.69
CA LYS A 134 -11.03 -6.52 -14.68
C LYS A 134 -11.00 -5.25 -15.53
N ALA A 135 -12.15 -4.75 -15.98
CA ALA A 135 -12.25 -3.50 -16.74
C ALA A 135 -11.78 -2.30 -15.88
N ALA A 136 -12.19 -2.25 -14.62
CA ALA A 136 -11.78 -1.21 -13.68
C ALA A 136 -10.26 -1.22 -13.41
N VAL A 137 -9.67 -2.41 -13.23
CA VAL A 137 -8.21 -2.57 -13.09
C VAL A 137 -7.47 -2.17 -14.36
N ALA A 138 -7.98 -2.56 -15.54
CA ALA A 138 -7.40 -2.17 -16.83
C ALA A 138 -7.43 -0.65 -17.01
N TRP A 139 -8.54 0.01 -16.66
CA TRP A 139 -8.66 1.46 -16.68
C TRP A 139 -7.59 2.12 -15.78
N LEU A 140 -7.40 1.60 -14.57
CA LEU A 140 -6.43 2.14 -13.62
C LEU A 140 -4.98 1.97 -14.11
N LYS A 141 -4.66 0.79 -14.66
CA LYS A 141 -3.35 0.50 -15.27
C LYS A 141 -3.05 1.32 -16.51
N GLY A 142 -4.09 1.73 -17.23
CA GLY A 142 -3.96 2.57 -18.44
C GLY A 142 -3.79 4.06 -18.15
N ARG A 143 -3.74 4.49 -16.89
CA ARG A 143 -3.50 5.91 -16.57
C ARG A 143 -2.07 6.30 -16.83
N VAL A 144 -1.88 7.48 -17.40
CA VAL A 144 -0.56 8.07 -17.63
C VAL A 144 -0.16 8.81 -16.36
N CYS A 145 0.94 8.37 -15.75
CA CYS A 145 1.46 9.04 -14.56
C CYS A 145 2.04 10.41 -14.93
N PRO A 146 1.87 11.42 -14.06
CA PRO A 146 2.65 12.65 -14.16
C PRO A 146 4.16 12.37 -14.14
N GLU A 147 4.93 13.24 -14.76
CA GLU A 147 6.39 13.16 -14.73
C GLU A 147 6.93 13.12 -13.29
N GLY A 148 7.94 12.31 -13.04
CA GLY A 148 8.54 12.13 -11.72
C GLY A 148 7.68 11.31 -10.74
N ARG A 149 6.58 10.69 -11.18
CA ARG A 149 5.71 9.87 -10.33
C ARG A 149 5.56 8.45 -10.87
N SER A 150 5.30 7.50 -9.99
CA SER A 150 5.01 6.11 -10.36
C SER A 150 3.75 5.58 -9.71
N PHE A 151 3.00 4.77 -10.46
CA PHE A 151 1.76 4.16 -9.99
C PHE A 151 1.67 2.72 -10.48
N ILE A 152 1.79 1.78 -9.55
CA ILE A 152 1.80 0.34 -9.82
C ILE A 152 0.51 -0.27 -9.29
N VAL A 153 -0.19 -1.03 -10.13
CA VAL A 153 -1.36 -1.81 -9.74
C VAL A 153 -1.03 -3.29 -9.90
N THR A 154 -1.11 -4.02 -8.81
CA THR A 154 -0.75 -5.43 -8.76
C THR A 154 -1.74 -6.23 -7.92
N ASP A 155 -1.70 -7.55 -8.00
CA ASP A 155 -2.33 -8.43 -7.04
C ASP A 155 -1.34 -8.87 -5.95
N ARG A 156 -1.80 -9.69 -5.03
CA ARG A 156 -0.98 -10.20 -3.93
C ARG A 156 0.28 -10.92 -4.41
N THR A 157 0.15 -11.78 -5.40
CA THR A 157 1.26 -12.56 -5.95
C THR A 157 2.26 -11.67 -6.66
N GLY A 158 1.77 -10.75 -7.49
CA GLY A 158 2.61 -9.77 -8.18
C GLY A 158 3.35 -8.85 -7.21
N PHE A 159 2.74 -8.46 -6.09
CA PHE A 159 3.44 -7.69 -5.06
C PHE A 159 4.59 -8.46 -4.42
N ILE A 160 4.40 -9.74 -4.12
CA ILE A 160 5.47 -10.60 -3.57
C ILE A 160 6.63 -10.71 -4.55
N THR A 161 6.33 -10.94 -5.84
CA THR A 161 7.35 -11.01 -6.90
C THR A 161 8.09 -9.69 -7.01
N PHE A 162 7.38 -8.59 -7.13
CA PHE A 162 7.94 -7.24 -7.19
C PHE A 162 8.86 -6.95 -6.00
N ALA A 163 8.42 -7.23 -4.77
CA ALA A 163 9.20 -6.96 -3.57
C ALA A 163 10.50 -7.78 -3.53
N ARG A 164 10.44 -9.03 -3.98
CA ARG A 164 11.64 -9.90 -4.06
C ARG A 164 12.62 -9.45 -5.13
N GLU A 165 12.13 -9.06 -6.30
CA GLU A 165 12.96 -8.60 -7.41
C GLU A 165 13.58 -7.23 -7.14
N THR A 166 12.82 -6.33 -6.52
CA THR A 166 13.26 -4.96 -6.25
C THR A 166 14.11 -4.85 -4.98
N TRP A 167 13.73 -5.58 -3.93
CA TRP A 167 14.33 -5.41 -2.60
C TRP A 167 14.91 -6.69 -2.00
N GLY A 168 14.67 -7.85 -2.60
CA GLY A 168 15.30 -9.09 -2.15
C GLY A 168 16.82 -8.98 -2.25
N ALA A 169 17.53 -9.52 -1.25
CA ALA A 169 18.99 -9.64 -1.34
C ALA A 169 19.35 -10.48 -2.56
N ALA A 170 20.29 -10.00 -3.38
CA ALA A 170 20.93 -10.79 -4.41
C ALA A 170 21.70 -11.95 -3.79
#